data_caec5357a64e538fff731d1900323b41
#
_entry.id   caec5357a64e538fff731d1900323b41
#
_cell.length_a   1.000
_cell.length_b   1.000
_cell.length_c   1.000
_cell.angle_alpha   90.00
_cell.angle_beta   90.00
_cell.angle_gamma   90.00
#
_symmetry.space_group_name_H-M   'P 1'
#
loop_
_entity.id
_entity.type
_entity.pdbx_description
1 polymer ?
#
loop_
_entity_poly.entity_id
_entity_poly.type
_entity_poly.pdbx_seq_one_letter_code
_entity_poly.pdbx_strand_id
1 'polypeptide(L)'
;MSDVTFKHPEYVKNLPYWQKLDDVCEGEDAVKAKGEKYLPKPNAHDQSPANKSAYEAYRTRAVFYEVTGTTSNSLVGAAFATDPSFKFPPELAHLERNANGAGLSAYQLAQNGIRHLLKHYRCALYVDYPAVTPARNLAEFKQQKAYPMIHLLNAIDVINWDSMMIDNQKKLCLVVIREFTSERGADGFSKSEVEQYRVLRLEPDNEGNFIYTVQVYTKGDKGTWKGEDKKYPTDNNGDFWSYIPFTFVGAIDNSEEIKKPPLLPLANLNLAHYRDSADFQESVFYMGQPQFYAKGVNWAWYDEAKKRGIYIGAKVLLPLPENGDLGIVQADPNTLAREAMKDKWEKMKEMGA
;
A
#
# COMPACT_ATOMS: atom_id res chain seq x y z
N MET A 1 17.44 -25.09 3.25
CA MET A 1 17.07 -24.58 4.59
C MET A 1 16.37 -23.24 4.38
N SER A 2 15.22 -23.02 5.04
CA SER A 2 14.58 -21.69 5.06
C SER A 2 15.47 -20.74 5.86
N ASP A 3 15.65 -19.53 5.36
CA ASP A 3 16.39 -18.47 6.03
C ASP A 3 15.45 -17.43 6.68
N VAL A 4 15.99 -16.33 7.18
CA VAL A 4 15.23 -15.28 7.84
C VAL A 4 14.18 -14.62 6.94
N THR A 5 14.27 -14.80 5.62
CA THR A 5 13.32 -14.25 4.64
C THR A 5 12.11 -15.13 4.39
N PHE A 6 12.01 -16.28 5.08
CA PHE A 6 10.87 -17.18 4.94
C PHE A 6 9.57 -16.47 5.34
N LYS A 7 8.58 -16.57 4.47
CA LYS A 7 7.27 -15.93 4.64
C LYS A 7 6.22 -16.94 5.08
N HIS A 8 5.46 -16.58 6.08
CA HIS A 8 4.34 -17.40 6.53
C HIS A 8 3.32 -17.61 5.39
N PRO A 9 2.75 -18.83 5.20
CA PRO A 9 1.80 -19.09 4.11
C PRO A 9 0.60 -18.14 4.07
N GLU A 10 0.01 -17.79 5.22
CA GLU A 10 -1.08 -16.82 5.29
C GLU A 10 -0.63 -15.39 4.91
N TYR A 11 0.62 -15.01 5.19
CA TYR A 11 1.19 -13.76 4.71
C TYR A 11 1.23 -13.73 3.18
N VAL A 12 1.77 -14.78 2.55
CA VAL A 12 1.88 -14.88 1.08
C VAL A 12 0.51 -14.81 0.42
N LYS A 13 -0.48 -15.50 0.98
CA LYS A 13 -1.87 -15.51 0.50
C LYS A 13 -2.53 -14.13 0.57
N ASN A 14 -2.28 -13.35 1.62
CA ASN A 14 -2.94 -12.07 1.87
C ASN A 14 -2.19 -10.86 1.31
N LEU A 15 -0.89 -10.97 1.07
CA LEU A 15 -0.04 -9.88 0.56
C LEU A 15 -0.60 -9.18 -0.69
N PRO A 16 -1.13 -9.89 -1.71
CA PRO A 16 -1.70 -9.23 -2.88
C PRO A 16 -2.93 -8.35 -2.57
N TYR A 17 -3.72 -8.70 -1.54
CA TYR A 17 -4.87 -7.89 -1.10
C TYR A 17 -4.40 -6.61 -0.39
N TRP A 18 -3.39 -6.72 0.47
CA TRP A 18 -2.80 -5.59 1.18
C TRP A 18 -2.18 -4.60 0.22
N GLN A 19 -1.34 -5.08 -0.71
CA GLN A 19 -0.73 -4.24 -1.74
C GLN A 19 -1.77 -3.55 -2.64
N LYS A 20 -2.86 -4.26 -2.98
CA LYS A 20 -3.95 -3.67 -3.76
C LYS A 20 -4.60 -2.51 -2.99
N LEU A 21 -4.87 -2.70 -1.70
CA LEU A 21 -5.50 -1.68 -0.88
C LEU A 21 -4.58 -0.49 -0.62
N ASP A 22 -3.29 -0.72 -0.46
CA ASP A 22 -2.32 0.38 -0.39
C ASP A 22 -2.32 1.19 -1.69
N ASP A 23 -2.16 0.54 -2.85
CA ASP A 23 -2.19 1.19 -4.16
C ASP A 23 -3.49 2.00 -4.39
N VAL A 24 -4.65 1.42 -4.06
CA VAL A 24 -5.97 2.05 -4.26
C VAL A 24 -6.22 3.20 -3.28
N CYS A 25 -5.77 3.08 -2.03
CA CYS A 25 -5.90 4.14 -1.04
C CYS A 25 -4.88 5.27 -1.21
N GLU A 26 -3.75 5.00 -1.85
CA GLU A 26 -2.75 6.02 -2.20
C GLU A 26 -3.25 6.94 -3.31
N GLY A 27 -4.09 6.42 -4.22
CA GLY A 27 -4.78 7.24 -5.21
C GLY A 27 -4.43 6.96 -6.65
N GLU A 28 -4.79 7.92 -7.53
CA GLU A 28 -4.74 7.76 -8.97
C GLU A 28 -3.33 7.45 -9.50
N ASP A 29 -2.32 8.16 -9.03
CA ASP A 29 -0.95 8.01 -9.51
C ASP A 29 -0.40 6.61 -9.20
N ALA A 30 -0.65 6.10 -7.98
CA ALA A 30 -0.25 4.76 -7.58
C ALA A 30 -0.95 3.68 -8.42
N VAL A 31 -2.27 3.83 -8.64
CA VAL A 31 -3.06 2.90 -9.47
C VAL A 31 -2.57 2.91 -10.91
N LYS A 32 -2.36 4.10 -11.51
CA LYS A 32 -1.86 4.25 -12.89
C LYS A 32 -0.44 3.70 -13.05
N ALA A 33 0.43 3.87 -12.06
CA ALA A 33 1.80 3.35 -12.09
C ALA A 33 1.85 1.81 -12.20
N LYS A 34 0.83 1.10 -11.70
CA LYS A 34 0.75 -0.37 -11.80
C LYS A 34 0.34 -0.88 -13.19
N GLY A 35 -0.09 -0.01 -14.10
CA GLY A 35 -0.36 -0.33 -15.49
C GLY A 35 -1.29 -1.54 -15.66
N GLU A 36 -0.84 -2.54 -16.40
CA GLU A 36 -1.63 -3.73 -16.77
C GLU A 36 -2.17 -4.54 -15.58
N LYS A 37 -1.58 -4.41 -14.38
CA LYS A 37 -2.08 -5.05 -13.17
C LYS A 37 -3.52 -4.62 -12.85
N TYR A 38 -3.85 -3.34 -13.07
CA TYR A 38 -5.17 -2.79 -12.77
C TYR A 38 -5.97 -2.39 -14.01
N LEU A 39 -5.30 -2.05 -15.10
CA LEU A 39 -5.89 -1.70 -16.38
C LEU A 39 -5.29 -2.57 -17.49
N PRO A 40 -5.90 -3.72 -17.82
CA PRO A 40 -5.43 -4.57 -18.90
C PRO A 40 -5.43 -3.84 -20.24
N LYS A 41 -4.49 -4.20 -21.12
CA LYS A 41 -4.48 -3.68 -22.49
C LYS A 41 -5.72 -4.13 -23.26
N PRO A 42 -6.41 -3.23 -23.99
CA PRO A 42 -7.50 -3.61 -24.88
C PRO A 42 -7.08 -4.65 -25.94
N ASN A 43 -5.87 -4.53 -26.47
CA ASN A 43 -5.29 -5.49 -27.41
C ASN A 43 -4.01 -6.11 -26.83
N ALA A 44 -4.16 -7.13 -25.98
CA ALA A 44 -3.05 -7.77 -25.29
C ALA A 44 -2.10 -8.57 -26.21
N HIS A 45 -2.58 -9.00 -27.39
CA HIS A 45 -1.81 -9.83 -28.32
C HIS A 45 -0.85 -9.00 -29.19
N ASP A 46 -1.15 -7.73 -29.41
CA ASP A 46 -0.31 -6.85 -30.21
C ASP A 46 0.82 -6.25 -29.35
N GLN A 47 2.05 -6.62 -29.66
CA GLN A 47 3.26 -6.13 -28.98
C GLN A 47 3.96 -5.00 -29.75
N SER A 48 3.34 -4.46 -30.80
CA SER A 48 3.90 -3.39 -31.61
C SER A 48 4.16 -2.11 -30.79
N PRO A 49 5.13 -1.28 -31.21
CA PRO A 49 5.35 0.02 -30.60
C PRO A 49 4.10 0.93 -30.68
N ALA A 50 3.31 0.81 -31.74
CA ALA A 50 2.08 1.56 -31.92
C ALA A 50 1.04 1.19 -30.83
N ASN A 51 0.85 -0.11 -30.55
CA ASN A 51 -0.06 -0.55 -29.50
C ASN A 51 0.41 -0.15 -28.10
N LYS A 52 1.73 -0.13 -27.87
CA LYS A 52 2.28 0.38 -26.59
C LYS A 52 1.96 1.86 -26.40
N SER A 53 2.16 2.68 -27.47
CA SER A 53 1.83 4.10 -27.42
C SER A 53 0.32 4.34 -27.25
N ALA A 54 -0.52 3.55 -27.91
CA ALA A 54 -1.97 3.62 -27.77
C ALA A 54 -2.41 3.26 -26.33
N TYR A 55 -1.81 2.23 -25.72
CA TYR A 55 -2.07 1.88 -24.33
C TYR A 55 -1.65 2.97 -23.35
N GLU A 56 -0.52 3.62 -23.53
CA GLU A 56 -0.10 4.75 -22.68
C GLU A 56 -1.10 5.91 -22.78
N ALA A 57 -1.59 6.22 -23.97
CA ALA A 57 -2.60 7.24 -24.18
C ALA A 57 -3.95 6.85 -23.54
N TYR A 58 -4.37 5.58 -23.66
CA TYR A 58 -5.55 5.01 -23.01
C TYR A 58 -5.47 5.12 -21.49
N ARG A 59 -4.35 4.67 -20.88
CA ARG A 59 -4.09 4.76 -19.45
C ARG A 59 -4.07 6.21 -18.94
N THR A 60 -3.48 7.12 -19.69
CA THR A 60 -3.40 8.53 -19.33
C THR A 60 -4.78 9.18 -19.27
N ARG A 61 -5.68 8.86 -20.23
CA ARG A 61 -7.04 9.38 -20.26
C ARG A 61 -7.96 8.78 -19.21
N ALA A 62 -7.70 7.54 -18.76
CA ALA A 62 -8.48 6.91 -17.71
C ALA A 62 -8.47 7.75 -16.43
N VAL A 63 -9.61 7.81 -15.73
CA VAL A 63 -9.78 8.57 -14.49
C VAL A 63 -10.06 7.62 -13.34
N PHE A 64 -9.25 7.72 -12.28
CA PHE A 64 -9.47 6.97 -11.07
C PHE A 64 -10.10 7.87 -10.00
N TYR A 65 -11.23 7.48 -9.45
CA TYR A 65 -11.89 8.18 -8.35
C TYR A 65 -11.39 7.63 -7.01
N GLU A 66 -10.85 8.47 -6.15
CA GLU A 66 -10.23 8.07 -4.88
C GLU A 66 -11.27 7.73 -3.78
N VAL A 67 -12.29 6.96 -4.12
CA VAL A 67 -13.41 6.64 -3.21
C VAL A 67 -12.93 5.82 -2.02
N THR A 68 -12.13 4.78 -2.25
CA THR A 68 -11.67 3.88 -1.18
C THR A 68 -10.79 4.62 -0.16
N GLY A 69 -9.86 5.46 -0.63
CA GLY A 69 -9.00 6.25 0.24
C GLY A 69 -9.79 7.28 1.05
N THR A 70 -10.72 7.98 0.41
CA THR A 70 -11.62 8.93 1.07
C THR A 70 -12.49 8.25 2.12
N THR A 71 -13.09 7.10 1.79
CA THR A 71 -13.88 6.31 2.75
C THR A 71 -13.03 5.87 3.95
N SER A 72 -11.79 5.40 3.72
CA SER A 72 -10.87 5.04 4.80
C SER A 72 -10.63 6.22 5.75
N ASN A 73 -10.36 7.40 5.20
CA ASN A 73 -10.12 8.61 5.99
C ASN A 73 -11.38 9.07 6.72
N SER A 74 -12.54 8.99 6.09
CA SER A 74 -13.83 9.33 6.71
C SER A 74 -14.17 8.42 7.88
N LEU A 75 -13.93 7.10 7.76
CA LEU A 75 -14.15 6.13 8.84
C LEU A 75 -13.20 6.39 10.02
N VAL A 76 -11.94 6.72 9.76
CA VAL A 76 -11.01 7.13 10.82
C VAL A 76 -11.48 8.42 11.47
N GLY A 77 -11.90 9.41 10.70
CA GLY A 77 -12.46 10.65 11.21
C GLY A 77 -13.70 10.43 12.09
N ALA A 78 -14.61 9.54 11.67
CA ALA A 78 -15.79 9.17 12.44
C ALA A 78 -15.44 8.45 13.76
N ALA A 79 -14.45 7.53 13.73
CA ALA A 79 -13.99 6.82 14.93
C ALA A 79 -13.37 7.78 15.98
N PHE A 80 -12.80 8.89 15.53
CA PHE A 80 -12.18 9.92 16.37
C PHE A 80 -12.95 11.25 16.35
N ALA A 81 -14.25 11.21 16.06
CA ALA A 81 -15.10 12.41 16.13
C ALA A 81 -15.17 13.02 17.54
N THR A 82 -14.96 12.20 18.56
CA THR A 82 -14.75 12.63 19.94
C THR A 82 -13.36 12.20 20.37
N ASP A 83 -12.60 13.12 20.94
CA ASP A 83 -11.25 12.84 21.40
C ASP A 83 -11.26 11.79 22.51
N PRO A 84 -10.53 10.66 22.34
CA PRO A 84 -10.41 9.67 23.38
C PRO A 84 -9.64 10.24 24.60
N SER A 85 -10.09 9.92 25.80
CA SER A 85 -9.40 10.30 27.04
C SER A 85 -8.42 9.19 27.40
N PHE A 86 -7.13 9.51 27.40
CA PHE A 86 -6.07 8.64 27.92
C PHE A 86 -5.72 9.04 29.36
N LYS A 87 -5.66 8.05 30.25
CA LYS A 87 -5.16 8.22 31.61
C LYS A 87 -3.95 7.32 31.80
N PHE A 88 -2.77 7.87 31.60
CA PHE A 88 -1.52 7.15 31.83
C PHE A 88 -1.04 7.34 33.26
N PRO A 89 -0.49 6.30 33.89
CA PRO A 89 0.28 6.48 35.12
C PRO A 89 1.49 7.36 34.88
N PRO A 90 2.07 8.02 35.89
CA PRO A 90 3.17 8.96 35.74
C PRO A 90 4.38 8.39 34.97
N GLU A 91 4.67 7.12 35.12
CA GLU A 91 5.76 6.40 34.46
C GLU A 91 5.56 6.28 32.95
N LEU A 92 4.32 6.28 32.48
CA LEU A 92 3.94 6.16 31.08
C LEU A 92 3.40 7.48 30.49
N ALA A 93 3.50 8.59 31.22
CA ALA A 93 3.00 9.89 30.76
C ALA A 93 3.66 10.36 29.44
N HIS A 94 4.85 9.88 29.11
CA HIS A 94 5.53 10.18 27.85
C HIS A 94 4.75 9.69 26.62
N LEU A 95 3.94 8.61 26.75
CA LEU A 95 3.13 8.05 25.66
C LEU A 95 2.09 9.04 25.14
N GLU A 96 1.65 9.99 25.95
CA GLU A 96 0.69 11.01 25.54
C GLU A 96 1.23 11.88 24.40
N ARG A 97 2.56 12.12 24.37
CA ARG A 97 3.19 12.99 23.37
C ARG A 97 4.13 12.28 22.41
N ASN A 98 4.72 11.18 22.85
CA ASN A 98 5.72 10.44 22.09
C ASN A 98 5.68 8.95 22.44
N ALA A 99 4.75 8.23 21.86
CA ALA A 99 4.59 6.80 22.12
C ALA A 99 5.62 5.92 21.40
N ASN A 100 6.12 6.36 20.24
CA ASN A 100 6.99 5.56 19.37
C ASN A 100 8.46 6.02 19.34
N GLY A 101 8.84 7.00 20.12
CA GLY A 101 10.18 7.59 20.09
C GLY A 101 10.44 8.57 18.94
N ALA A 102 9.55 8.65 17.95
CA ALA A 102 9.68 9.52 16.78
C ALA A 102 8.67 10.70 16.80
N GLY A 103 8.05 10.98 17.95
CA GLY A 103 7.13 12.10 18.13
C GLY A 103 5.65 11.80 17.86
N LEU A 104 5.27 10.55 17.58
CA LEU A 104 3.86 10.17 17.48
C LEU A 104 3.25 9.98 18.87
N SER A 105 2.15 10.67 19.15
CA SER A 105 1.36 10.48 20.35
C SER A 105 0.61 9.14 20.33
N ALA A 106 0.20 8.64 21.50
CA ALA A 106 -0.67 7.46 21.59
C ALA A 106 -1.98 7.65 20.78
N TYR A 107 -2.51 8.86 20.74
CA TYR A 107 -3.68 9.22 19.93
C TYR A 107 -3.43 9.01 18.43
N GLN A 108 -2.34 9.57 17.90
CA GLN A 108 -1.98 9.41 16.50
C GLN A 108 -1.62 7.95 16.16
N LEU A 109 -1.00 7.23 17.08
CA LEU A 109 -0.72 5.82 16.94
C LEU A 109 -2.00 5.00 16.81
N ALA A 110 -3.02 5.31 17.63
CA ALA A 110 -4.34 4.67 17.53
C ALA A 110 -5.03 4.98 16.19
N GLN A 111 -4.99 6.22 15.70
CA GLN A 111 -5.52 6.59 14.39
C GLN A 111 -4.83 5.80 13.25
N ASN A 112 -3.51 5.68 13.29
CA ASN A 112 -2.74 4.90 12.32
C ASN A 112 -3.08 3.40 12.42
N GLY A 113 -3.29 2.89 13.64
CA GLY A 113 -3.75 1.53 13.87
C GLY A 113 -5.07 1.24 13.14
N ILE A 114 -6.08 2.10 13.31
CA ILE A 114 -7.37 1.94 12.60
C ILE A 114 -7.19 1.98 11.09
N ARG A 115 -6.34 2.86 10.54
CA ARG A 115 -6.04 2.87 9.11
C ARG A 115 -5.49 1.52 8.63
N HIS A 116 -4.58 0.92 9.39
CA HIS A 116 -4.07 -0.42 9.07
C HIS A 116 -5.15 -1.50 9.17
N LEU A 117 -6.02 -1.45 10.18
CA LEU A 117 -7.12 -2.40 10.33
C LEU A 117 -8.07 -2.36 9.14
N LEU A 118 -8.41 -1.17 8.64
CA LEU A 118 -9.29 -0.99 7.49
C LEU A 118 -8.67 -1.53 6.20
N LYS A 119 -7.37 -1.29 5.99
CA LYS A 119 -6.64 -1.67 4.77
C LYS A 119 -6.11 -3.10 4.79
N HIS A 120 -5.64 -3.58 5.93
CA HIS A 120 -4.90 -4.83 6.03
C HIS A 120 -5.57 -5.89 6.91
N TYR A 121 -6.74 -5.60 7.49
CA TYR A 121 -7.42 -6.38 8.51
C TYR A 121 -6.70 -6.39 9.86
N ARG A 122 -5.38 -6.33 9.87
CA ARG A 122 -4.57 -6.35 11.09
C ARG A 122 -3.37 -5.41 11.02
N CYS A 123 -2.89 -5.04 12.18
CA CYS A 123 -1.57 -4.49 12.45
C CYS A 123 -0.95 -5.24 13.61
N ALA A 124 0.19 -4.79 14.11
CA ALA A 124 0.77 -5.31 15.32
C ALA A 124 1.37 -4.19 16.18
N LEU A 125 1.38 -4.41 17.47
CA LEU A 125 2.07 -3.56 18.43
C LEU A 125 3.25 -4.34 18.99
N TYR A 126 4.42 -3.73 18.91
CA TYR A 126 5.65 -4.24 19.49
C TYR A 126 6.19 -3.22 20.50
N VAL A 127 6.46 -3.65 21.71
CA VAL A 127 7.07 -2.80 22.75
C VAL A 127 8.55 -3.08 22.77
N ASP A 128 9.34 -2.04 22.54
CA ASP A 128 10.80 -2.09 22.64
C ASP A 128 11.29 -1.08 23.68
N TYR A 129 12.46 -1.34 24.20
CA TYR A 129 13.13 -0.48 25.14
C TYR A 129 14.52 -0.12 24.57
N PRO A 130 14.90 1.18 24.53
CA PRO A 130 16.18 1.56 23.98
C PRO A 130 17.34 0.94 24.79
N ALA A 131 18.34 0.41 24.08
CA ALA A 131 19.53 -0.12 24.72
C ALA A 131 20.33 1.04 25.33
N VAL A 132 20.20 1.19 26.65
CA VAL A 132 20.96 2.19 27.45
C VAL A 132 21.80 1.49 28.49
N THR A 133 22.90 2.13 28.88
CA THR A 133 23.66 1.66 30.04
C THR A 133 22.79 1.72 31.28
N PRO A 134 22.73 0.65 32.11
CA PRO A 134 21.93 0.66 33.32
C PRO A 134 22.22 1.89 34.19
N ALA A 135 21.18 2.63 34.53
CA ALA A 135 21.30 3.80 35.38
C ALA A 135 21.64 3.39 36.81
N ARG A 136 22.60 4.08 37.43
CA ARG A 136 23.04 3.82 38.80
C ARG A 136 22.08 4.36 39.85
N ASN A 137 21.24 5.31 39.46
CA ASN A 137 20.27 5.94 40.37
C ASN A 137 19.11 6.56 39.56
N LEU A 138 18.04 6.96 40.25
CA LEU A 138 16.84 7.54 39.67
C LEU A 138 17.09 8.86 38.89
N ALA A 139 18.10 9.64 39.34
CA ALA A 139 18.44 10.90 38.65
C ALA A 139 19.07 10.63 37.30
N GLU A 140 20.00 9.68 37.19
CA GLU A 140 20.62 9.22 35.96
C GLU A 140 19.59 8.58 35.02
N PHE A 141 18.68 7.75 35.54
CA PHE A 141 17.56 7.18 34.79
C PHE A 141 16.70 8.27 34.13
N LYS A 142 16.35 9.30 34.89
CA LYS A 142 15.57 10.45 34.36
C LYS A 142 16.36 11.26 33.31
N GLN A 143 17.68 11.36 33.45
CA GLN A 143 18.54 12.04 32.48
C GLN A 143 18.67 11.26 31.17
N GLN A 144 18.73 9.95 31.22
CA GLN A 144 18.82 9.08 30.03
C GLN A 144 17.58 9.18 29.15
N LYS A 145 16.42 9.57 29.70
CA LYS A 145 15.13 9.62 28.98
C LYS A 145 14.82 8.35 28.20
N ALA A 146 15.29 7.21 28.70
CA ALA A 146 15.06 5.92 28.13
C ALA A 146 13.67 5.44 28.57
N TYR A 147 12.71 5.54 27.69
CA TYR A 147 11.34 5.11 27.94
C TYR A 147 10.96 3.95 27.01
N PRO A 148 10.07 3.04 27.45
CA PRO A 148 9.52 2.04 26.55
C PRO A 148 8.76 2.70 25.41
N MET A 149 8.95 2.18 24.21
CA MET A 149 8.36 2.69 22.97
C MET A 149 7.42 1.66 22.39
N ILE A 150 6.30 2.12 21.84
CA ILE A 150 5.32 1.27 21.16
C ILE A 150 5.49 1.45 19.67
N HIS A 151 5.98 0.43 18.99
CA HIS A 151 6.06 0.40 17.53
C HIS A 151 4.79 -0.18 16.96
N LEU A 152 4.08 0.61 16.16
CA LEU A 152 2.97 0.15 15.34
C LEU A 152 3.54 -0.42 14.04
N LEU A 153 3.33 -1.71 13.82
CA LEU A 153 3.80 -2.44 12.65
C LEU A 153 2.65 -2.70 11.68
N ASN A 154 2.91 -2.44 10.42
CA ASN A 154 2.01 -2.80 9.34
C ASN A 154 2.00 -4.34 9.16
N ALA A 155 0.87 -4.90 8.72
CA ALA A 155 0.77 -6.32 8.40
C ALA A 155 1.82 -6.78 7.35
N ILE A 156 2.22 -5.89 6.43
CA ILE A 156 3.23 -6.18 5.40
C ILE A 156 4.63 -6.34 5.99
N ASP A 157 4.89 -5.72 7.13
CA ASP A 157 6.22 -5.75 7.76
C ASP A 157 6.43 -6.99 8.62
N VAL A 158 5.36 -7.65 9.08
CA VAL A 158 5.43 -8.89 9.86
C VAL A 158 5.32 -10.08 8.91
N ILE A 159 6.47 -10.59 8.45
CA ILE A 159 6.53 -11.58 7.37
C ILE A 159 6.34 -13.01 7.81
N ASN A 160 6.69 -13.33 9.08
CA ASN A 160 6.57 -14.68 9.61
C ASN A 160 6.29 -14.66 11.11
N TRP A 161 5.53 -15.63 11.58
CA TRP A 161 5.22 -15.82 13.01
C TRP A 161 4.88 -17.30 13.27
N ASP A 162 5.03 -17.71 14.52
CA ASP A 162 4.64 -19.03 14.98
C ASP A 162 4.27 -18.97 16.47
N SER A 163 3.44 -19.90 16.90
CA SER A 163 2.99 -20.03 18.28
C SER A 163 3.07 -21.46 18.76
N MET A 164 3.34 -21.63 20.03
CA MET A 164 3.38 -22.93 20.69
C MET A 164 2.57 -22.93 21.99
N MET A 165 2.24 -24.12 22.46
CA MET A 165 1.62 -24.31 23.76
C MET A 165 2.70 -24.32 24.85
N ILE A 166 2.65 -23.34 25.76
CA ILE A 166 3.53 -23.24 26.93
C ILE A 166 2.60 -23.08 28.13
N ASP A 167 2.71 -23.95 29.14
CA ASP A 167 1.91 -23.92 30.37
C ASP A 167 0.39 -23.88 30.09
N ASN A 168 -0.06 -24.71 29.15
CA ASN A 168 -1.45 -24.76 28.66
C ASN A 168 -1.99 -23.43 28.05
N GLN A 169 -1.11 -22.51 27.68
CA GLN A 169 -1.43 -21.27 27.00
C GLN A 169 -0.75 -21.21 25.64
N LYS A 170 -1.47 -20.76 24.62
CA LYS A 170 -0.88 -20.49 23.31
C LYS A 170 -0.09 -19.19 23.38
N LYS A 171 1.21 -19.26 23.23
CA LYS A 171 2.12 -18.11 23.25
C LYS A 171 2.85 -17.99 21.91
N LEU A 172 3.07 -16.77 21.44
CA LEU A 172 3.95 -16.51 20.29
C LEU A 172 5.37 -16.96 20.66
N CYS A 173 5.98 -17.76 19.79
CA CYS A 173 7.36 -18.25 19.96
C CYS A 173 8.31 -17.71 18.88
N LEU A 174 7.79 -17.19 17.79
CA LEU A 174 8.55 -16.57 16.71
C LEU A 174 7.78 -15.39 16.12
N VAL A 175 8.46 -14.27 15.90
CA VAL A 175 7.98 -13.17 15.05
C VAL A 175 9.16 -12.67 14.23
N VAL A 176 8.98 -12.52 12.92
CA VAL A 176 9.98 -11.96 12.02
C VAL A 176 9.43 -10.67 11.42
N ILE A 177 10.08 -9.56 11.71
CA ILE A 177 9.72 -8.23 11.29
C ILE A 177 10.73 -7.77 10.24
N ARG A 178 10.27 -7.35 9.07
CA ARG A 178 11.06 -6.68 8.07
C ARG A 178 11.12 -5.19 8.37
N GLU A 179 12.29 -4.64 8.48
CA GLU A 179 12.53 -3.24 8.81
C GLU A 179 13.43 -2.59 7.77
N PHE A 180 13.30 -1.28 7.61
CA PHE A 180 14.21 -0.47 6.80
C PHE A 180 14.88 0.56 7.71
N THR A 181 16.21 0.54 7.73
CA THR A 181 17.01 1.53 8.44
C THR A 181 17.66 2.48 7.44
N SER A 182 17.85 3.72 7.87
CA SER A 182 18.45 4.74 7.04
C SER A 182 19.90 4.96 7.45
N GLU A 183 20.84 4.63 6.57
CA GLU A 183 22.26 4.91 6.76
C GLU A 183 22.64 6.23 6.07
N ARG A 184 23.40 7.07 6.78
CA ARG A 184 23.94 8.29 6.17
C ARG A 184 25.20 7.95 5.39
N GLY A 185 25.28 8.45 4.16
CA GLY A 185 26.50 8.39 3.38
C GLY A 185 27.63 9.20 4.00
N ALA A 186 28.86 8.88 3.60
CA ALA A 186 30.08 9.57 4.08
C ALA A 186 30.10 11.08 3.73
N ASP A 187 29.30 11.50 2.75
CA ASP A 187 29.10 12.89 2.34
C ASP A 187 28.22 13.71 3.31
N GLY A 188 27.56 13.05 4.27
CA GLY A 188 26.67 13.67 5.25
C GLY A 188 25.29 14.10 4.68
N PHE A 189 25.08 14.01 3.36
CA PHE A 189 23.86 14.46 2.67
C PHE A 189 23.03 13.29 2.13
N SER A 190 23.70 12.28 1.57
CA SER A 190 23.01 11.10 1.04
C SER A 190 22.47 10.20 2.15
N LYS A 191 21.36 9.52 1.86
CA LYS A 191 20.80 8.48 2.71
C LYS A 191 20.50 7.25 1.84
N SER A 192 20.88 6.09 2.31
CA SER A 192 20.50 4.81 1.74
C SER A 192 19.59 4.08 2.70
N GLU A 193 18.56 3.45 2.16
CA GLU A 193 17.72 2.53 2.93
C GLU A 193 18.34 1.14 2.89
N VAL A 194 18.54 0.57 4.08
CA VAL A 194 19.06 -0.78 4.26
C VAL A 194 17.99 -1.65 4.86
N GLU A 195 17.63 -2.72 4.15
CA GLU A 195 16.68 -3.73 4.62
C GLU A 195 17.35 -4.60 5.69
N GLN A 196 16.63 -4.83 6.78
CA GLN A 196 17.02 -5.74 7.85
C GLN A 196 15.82 -6.53 8.37
N TYR A 197 16.09 -7.61 9.07
CA TYR A 197 15.06 -8.43 9.71
C TYR A 197 15.31 -8.48 11.20
N ARG A 198 14.32 -8.10 11.99
CA ARG A 198 14.32 -8.30 13.44
C ARG A 198 13.57 -9.58 13.76
N VAL A 199 14.22 -10.49 14.42
CA VAL A 199 13.69 -11.78 14.81
C VAL A 199 13.49 -11.79 16.31
N LEU A 200 12.25 -11.95 16.73
CA LEU A 200 11.83 -12.10 18.12
C LEU A 200 11.56 -13.58 18.37
N ARG A 201 12.18 -14.17 19.36
CA ARG A 201 12.01 -15.59 19.69
C ARG A 201 11.76 -15.80 21.15
N LEU A 202 11.02 -16.85 21.44
CA LEU A 202 10.88 -17.43 22.76
C LEU A 202 11.57 -18.78 22.73
N GLU A 203 12.74 -18.88 23.36
CA GLU A 203 13.63 -20.06 23.31
C GLU A 203 13.80 -20.65 24.72
N PRO A 204 13.89 -21.98 24.87
CA PRO A 204 14.19 -22.57 26.16
C PRO A 204 15.65 -22.26 26.59
N ASP A 205 15.84 -21.95 27.85
CA ASP A 205 17.14 -21.86 28.51
C ASP A 205 17.67 -23.26 28.88
N ASN A 206 18.80 -23.30 29.57
CA ASN A 206 19.42 -24.57 30.01
C ASN A 206 18.60 -25.29 31.10
N GLU A 207 17.67 -24.60 31.76
CA GLU A 207 16.80 -25.14 32.81
C GLU A 207 15.41 -25.51 32.28
N GLY A 208 15.15 -25.24 30.99
CA GLY A 208 13.87 -25.49 30.32
C GLY A 208 12.86 -24.36 30.45
N ASN A 209 13.24 -23.22 31.02
CA ASN A 209 12.39 -22.03 31.06
C ASN A 209 12.45 -21.31 29.72
N PHE A 210 11.33 -20.76 29.25
CA PHE A 210 11.30 -19.99 28.02
C PHE A 210 11.69 -18.55 28.27
N ILE A 211 12.70 -18.08 27.52
CA ILE A 211 13.22 -16.72 27.59
C ILE A 211 13.07 -16.01 26.25
N TYR A 212 12.76 -14.72 26.31
CA TYR A 212 12.64 -13.85 25.15
C TYR A 212 14.01 -13.43 24.64
N THR A 213 14.22 -13.57 23.33
CA THR A 213 15.44 -13.14 22.64
C THR A 213 15.13 -12.27 21.43
N VAL A 214 16.03 -11.33 21.13
CA VAL A 214 15.97 -10.44 19.95
C VAL A 214 17.26 -10.59 19.18
N GLN A 215 17.14 -10.80 17.86
CA GLN A 215 18.29 -10.84 16.97
C GLN A 215 17.99 -10.07 15.70
N VAL A 216 18.88 -9.19 15.27
CA VAL A 216 18.79 -8.45 14.02
C VAL A 216 19.64 -9.17 12.97
N TYR A 217 19.12 -9.27 11.77
CA TYR A 217 19.80 -9.82 10.60
C TYR A 217 19.99 -8.72 9.56
N THR A 218 21.20 -8.49 9.16
CA THR A 218 21.59 -7.54 8.13
C THR A 218 22.17 -8.26 6.93
N LYS A 219 22.16 -7.61 5.78
CA LYS A 219 22.67 -8.19 4.53
C LYS A 219 24.19 -8.02 4.47
N GLY A 220 24.93 -9.11 4.44
CA GLY A 220 26.38 -9.12 4.28
C GLY A 220 26.81 -8.94 2.83
N ASP A 221 28.13 -8.74 2.61
CA ASP A 221 28.77 -8.42 1.31
C ASP A 221 28.47 -9.42 0.19
N LYS A 222 28.15 -10.68 0.52
CA LYS A 222 27.78 -11.74 -0.45
C LYS A 222 26.28 -11.89 -0.65
N GLY A 223 25.47 -10.95 -0.16
CA GLY A 223 24.01 -11.05 -0.25
C GLY A 223 23.35 -12.06 0.70
N THR A 224 24.13 -12.69 1.59
CA THR A 224 23.64 -13.59 2.62
C THR A 224 23.24 -12.80 3.87
N TRP A 225 22.18 -13.25 4.55
CA TRP A 225 21.74 -12.65 5.80
C TRP A 225 22.62 -13.12 6.95
N LYS A 226 23.19 -12.16 7.70
CA LYS A 226 24.03 -12.42 8.85
C LYS A 226 23.35 -11.90 10.10
N GLY A 227 23.15 -12.74 11.10
CA GLY A 227 22.63 -12.36 12.41
C GLY A 227 23.70 -11.63 13.22
N GLU A 228 23.30 -10.52 13.86
CA GLU A 228 24.05 -9.88 14.93
C GLU A 228 24.02 -10.73 16.21
N ASP A 229 24.69 -10.29 17.26
CA ASP A 229 24.64 -10.96 18.56
C ASP A 229 23.21 -10.94 19.13
N LYS A 230 22.77 -12.08 19.65
CA LYS A 230 21.48 -12.17 20.32
C LYS A 230 21.45 -11.29 21.58
N LYS A 231 20.37 -10.56 21.74
CA LYS A 231 20.06 -9.77 22.93
C LYS A 231 19.02 -10.51 23.77
N TYR A 232 19.19 -10.46 25.07
CA TYR A 232 18.35 -11.10 26.08
C TYR A 232 17.75 -10.03 26.98
N PRO A 233 16.59 -9.46 26.62
CA PRO A 233 15.96 -8.42 27.42
C PRO A 233 15.59 -8.93 28.83
N THR A 234 15.84 -8.11 29.83
CA THR A 234 15.50 -8.38 31.22
C THR A 234 14.57 -7.29 31.76
N ASP A 235 13.86 -7.60 32.83
CA ASP A 235 13.12 -6.64 33.59
C ASP A 235 14.06 -5.82 34.55
N ASN A 236 13.47 -4.96 35.38
CA ASN A 236 14.22 -4.13 36.32
C ASN A 236 14.89 -4.95 37.45
N ASN A 237 14.51 -6.19 37.66
CA ASN A 237 15.11 -7.08 38.65
C ASN A 237 16.25 -7.91 38.04
N GLY A 238 16.41 -7.88 36.72
CA GLY A 238 17.37 -8.68 35.97
C GLY A 238 16.81 -10.02 35.51
N ASP A 239 15.51 -10.28 35.70
CA ASP A 239 14.85 -11.51 35.28
C ASP A 239 14.54 -11.45 33.75
N PHE A 240 14.76 -12.56 33.06
CA PHE A 240 14.43 -12.65 31.64
C PHE A 240 12.92 -12.65 31.40
N TRP A 241 12.49 -11.99 30.34
CA TRP A 241 11.09 -12.00 29.95
C TRP A 241 10.68 -13.37 29.41
N SER A 242 9.55 -13.91 29.92
CA SER A 242 9.01 -15.21 29.53
C SER A 242 7.95 -15.12 28.41
N TYR A 243 7.88 -13.98 27.71
CA TYR A 243 6.98 -13.75 26.58
C TYR A 243 7.56 -12.71 25.62
N ILE A 244 7.17 -12.77 24.37
CA ILE A 244 7.52 -11.75 23.36
C ILE A 244 6.59 -10.54 23.57
N PRO A 245 7.11 -9.31 23.79
CA PRO A 245 6.30 -8.10 23.99
C PRO A 245 5.69 -7.60 22.66
N PHE A 246 4.95 -8.47 21.99
CA PHE A 246 4.32 -8.27 20.71
C PHE A 246 2.89 -8.78 20.74
N THR A 247 1.97 -8.06 20.10
CA THR A 247 0.59 -8.51 19.95
C THR A 247 0.06 -8.14 18.57
N PHE A 248 -0.67 -9.05 17.95
CA PHE A 248 -1.49 -8.73 16.81
C PHE A 248 -2.72 -7.94 17.27
N VAL A 249 -3.12 -6.98 16.46
CA VAL A 249 -4.37 -6.24 16.62
C VAL A 249 -5.15 -6.43 15.33
N GLY A 250 -6.30 -7.06 15.41
CA GLY A 250 -7.16 -7.34 14.27
C GLY A 250 -8.44 -6.49 14.28
N ALA A 251 -9.09 -6.38 13.13
CA ALA A 251 -10.34 -5.62 13.00
C ALA A 251 -11.53 -6.26 13.76
N ILE A 252 -11.45 -7.56 14.07
CA ILE A 252 -12.50 -8.30 14.79
C ILE A 252 -11.96 -8.86 16.10
N ASP A 253 -10.77 -9.43 16.07
CA ASP A 253 -10.10 -10.06 17.21
C ASP A 253 -8.56 -9.92 17.07
N ASN A 254 -7.83 -10.17 18.13
CA ASN A 254 -6.38 -10.08 18.19
C ASN A 254 -5.68 -11.43 17.93
N SER A 255 -6.35 -12.34 17.24
CA SER A 255 -5.80 -13.65 16.90
C SER A 255 -4.72 -13.55 15.80
N GLU A 256 -3.98 -14.63 15.62
CA GLU A 256 -3.00 -14.77 14.54
C GLU A 256 -3.67 -15.00 13.18
N GLU A 257 -4.96 -15.32 13.15
CA GLU A 257 -5.72 -15.59 11.95
C GLU A 257 -5.92 -14.31 11.13
N ILE A 258 -5.71 -14.40 9.82
CA ILE A 258 -5.91 -13.28 8.90
C ILE A 258 -7.22 -13.48 8.15
N LYS A 259 -8.12 -12.50 8.28
CA LYS A 259 -9.36 -12.43 7.51
C LYS A 259 -9.21 -11.38 6.40
N LYS A 260 -10.22 -11.30 5.54
CA LYS A 260 -10.20 -10.33 4.44
C LYS A 260 -10.29 -8.90 4.98
N PRO A 261 -9.50 -7.98 4.42
CA PRO A 261 -9.58 -6.57 4.80
C PRO A 261 -10.99 -5.98 4.58
N PRO A 262 -11.48 -5.13 5.51
CA PRO A 262 -12.81 -4.54 5.42
C PRO A 262 -13.08 -3.74 4.13
N LEU A 263 -12.09 -2.99 3.66
CA LEU A 263 -12.21 -2.16 2.44
C LEU A 263 -11.95 -2.91 1.13
N LEU A 264 -11.62 -4.21 1.16
CA LEU A 264 -11.30 -4.96 -0.06
C LEU A 264 -12.45 -5.01 -1.08
N PRO A 265 -13.73 -5.22 -0.69
CA PRO A 265 -14.83 -5.18 -1.65
C PRO A 265 -14.98 -3.82 -2.32
N LEU A 266 -14.85 -2.72 -1.58
CA LEU A 266 -14.90 -1.36 -2.11
C LEU A 266 -13.75 -1.08 -3.08
N ALA A 267 -12.53 -1.48 -2.74
CA ALA A 267 -11.36 -1.35 -3.61
C ALA A 267 -11.52 -2.12 -4.94
N ASN A 268 -12.09 -3.33 -4.89
CA ASN A 268 -12.36 -4.10 -6.10
C ASN A 268 -13.38 -3.40 -7.00
N LEU A 269 -14.44 -2.84 -6.43
CA LEU A 269 -15.45 -2.08 -7.17
C LEU A 269 -14.88 -0.78 -7.74
N ASN A 270 -14.03 -0.10 -6.99
CA ASN A 270 -13.33 1.12 -7.41
C ASN A 270 -12.41 0.85 -8.62
N LEU A 271 -11.65 -0.25 -8.61
CA LEU A 271 -10.86 -0.67 -9.76
C LEU A 271 -11.71 -1.09 -10.97
N ALA A 272 -12.89 -1.68 -10.74
CA ALA A 272 -13.81 -1.99 -11.83
C ALA A 272 -14.36 -0.70 -12.47
N HIS A 273 -14.73 0.29 -11.66
CA HIS A 273 -15.11 1.63 -12.15
C HIS A 273 -13.98 2.31 -12.94
N TYR A 274 -12.73 2.18 -12.49
CA TYR A 274 -11.55 2.71 -13.20
C TYR A 274 -11.40 2.13 -14.61
N ARG A 275 -11.66 0.83 -14.80
CA ARG A 275 -11.63 0.18 -16.11
C ARG A 275 -12.73 0.71 -17.02
N ASP A 276 -13.95 0.84 -16.51
CA ASP A 276 -15.04 1.43 -17.29
C ASP A 276 -14.74 2.90 -17.65
N SER A 277 -14.09 3.64 -16.75
CA SER A 277 -13.69 5.02 -17.03
C SER A 277 -12.69 5.09 -18.18
N ALA A 278 -11.76 4.15 -18.29
CA ALA A 278 -10.81 4.07 -19.38
C ALA A 278 -11.53 3.87 -20.73
N ASP A 279 -12.45 2.90 -20.79
CA ASP A 279 -13.27 2.62 -22.00
C ASP A 279 -14.16 3.81 -22.36
N PHE A 280 -14.75 4.46 -21.37
CA PHE A 280 -15.56 5.65 -21.57
C PHE A 280 -14.74 6.82 -22.14
N GLN A 281 -13.60 7.13 -21.55
CA GLN A 281 -12.73 8.22 -22.00
C GLN A 281 -12.15 7.94 -23.40
N GLU A 282 -11.83 6.69 -23.71
CA GLU A 282 -11.41 6.27 -25.05
C GLU A 282 -12.53 6.49 -26.05
N SER A 283 -13.75 6.08 -25.72
CA SER A 283 -14.93 6.30 -26.56
C SER A 283 -15.19 7.79 -26.80
N VAL A 284 -15.13 8.62 -25.75
CA VAL A 284 -15.28 10.09 -25.85
C VAL A 284 -14.20 10.69 -26.76
N PHE A 285 -12.95 10.21 -26.63
CA PHE A 285 -11.83 10.67 -27.46
C PHE A 285 -12.07 10.40 -28.94
N TYR A 286 -12.47 9.17 -29.31
CA TYR A 286 -12.73 8.83 -30.71
C TYR A 286 -13.98 9.50 -31.27
N MET A 287 -15.05 9.60 -30.48
CA MET A 287 -16.30 10.22 -30.93
C MET A 287 -16.23 11.75 -30.96
N GLY A 288 -15.39 12.36 -30.13
CA GLY A 288 -15.17 13.80 -30.14
C GLY A 288 -14.37 14.30 -31.35
N GLN A 289 -13.79 13.38 -32.11
CA GLN A 289 -13.00 13.70 -33.31
C GLN A 289 -13.67 13.09 -34.55
N PRO A 290 -14.55 13.82 -35.25
CA PRO A 290 -15.20 13.32 -36.43
C PRO A 290 -14.15 12.99 -37.49
N GLN A 291 -14.26 11.80 -38.11
CA GLN A 291 -13.37 11.34 -39.15
C GLN A 291 -13.94 11.71 -40.52
N PHE A 292 -13.16 12.49 -41.25
CA PHE A 292 -13.52 12.85 -42.63
C PHE A 292 -13.06 11.75 -43.58
N TYR A 293 -13.89 11.41 -44.54
CA TYR A 293 -13.53 10.54 -45.65
C TYR A 293 -13.88 11.15 -46.98
N ALA A 294 -13.09 10.88 -47.99
CA ALA A 294 -13.36 11.26 -49.36
C ALA A 294 -13.64 10.00 -50.20
N LYS A 295 -14.71 10.00 -50.99
CA LYS A 295 -15.04 8.96 -51.98
C LYS A 295 -14.86 9.52 -53.40
N GLY A 296 -14.66 8.63 -54.37
CA GLY A 296 -14.59 9.02 -55.79
C GLY A 296 -13.37 9.84 -56.14
N VAL A 297 -12.34 9.91 -55.25
CA VAL A 297 -11.08 10.62 -55.49
C VAL A 297 -10.06 9.70 -56.17
N ASN A 298 -9.28 10.21 -57.10
CA ASN A 298 -8.22 9.48 -57.75
C ASN A 298 -6.86 9.72 -57.05
N TRP A 299 -5.85 8.91 -57.39
CA TRP A 299 -4.52 9.01 -56.81
C TRP A 299 -3.84 10.36 -57.02
N ALA A 300 -4.06 10.99 -58.18
CA ALA A 300 -3.49 12.31 -58.48
C ALA A 300 -4.04 13.38 -57.51
N TRP A 301 -5.34 13.33 -57.21
CA TRP A 301 -5.95 14.20 -56.23
C TRP A 301 -5.40 13.93 -54.81
N TYR A 302 -5.25 12.62 -54.46
CA TYR A 302 -4.70 12.23 -53.16
C TYR A 302 -3.27 12.76 -52.97
N ASP A 303 -2.41 12.59 -53.96
CA ASP A 303 -1.01 13.05 -53.92
C ASP A 303 -0.92 14.57 -53.82
N GLU A 304 -1.76 15.29 -54.55
CA GLU A 304 -1.82 16.74 -54.48
C GLU A 304 -2.35 17.23 -53.13
N ALA A 305 -3.42 16.61 -52.64
CA ALA A 305 -3.98 16.89 -51.32
C ALA A 305 -2.98 16.62 -50.18
N LYS A 306 -2.19 15.54 -50.30
CA LYS A 306 -1.13 15.19 -49.35
C LYS A 306 0.01 16.22 -49.36
N LYS A 307 0.39 16.76 -50.53
CA LYS A 307 1.43 17.79 -50.67
C LYS A 307 1.01 19.13 -50.08
N ARG A 308 -0.23 19.54 -50.31
CA ARG A 308 -0.76 20.83 -49.87
C ARG A 308 -1.25 20.83 -48.42
N GLY A 309 -1.49 19.65 -47.84
CA GLY A 309 -2.27 19.48 -46.61
C GLY A 309 -3.77 19.64 -46.87
N ILE A 310 -4.57 18.87 -46.18
CA ILE A 310 -6.04 19.00 -46.18
C ILE A 310 -6.44 19.81 -44.96
N TYR A 311 -6.92 21.04 -45.19
CA TYR A 311 -7.44 21.89 -44.13
C TYR A 311 -8.96 21.85 -44.18
N ILE A 312 -9.59 21.48 -43.07
CA ILE A 312 -11.04 21.44 -42.95
C ILE A 312 -11.45 22.50 -41.90
N GLY A 313 -12.30 23.41 -42.27
CA GLY A 313 -12.76 24.48 -41.39
C GLY A 313 -13.90 25.29 -42.01
N ALA A 314 -14.56 26.11 -41.22
CA ALA A 314 -15.79 26.83 -41.57
C ALA A 314 -15.66 27.80 -42.79
N LYS A 315 -14.45 28.13 -43.20
CA LYS A 315 -14.16 29.05 -44.35
C LYS A 315 -13.20 28.45 -45.38
N VAL A 316 -13.07 27.13 -45.41
CA VAL A 316 -12.16 26.44 -46.33
C VAL A 316 -12.97 25.75 -47.42
N LEU A 317 -12.72 26.06 -48.67
CA LEU A 317 -13.26 25.36 -49.82
C LEU A 317 -12.30 24.20 -50.18
N LEU A 318 -12.77 22.97 -50.07
CA LEU A 318 -12.03 21.79 -50.50
C LEU A 318 -12.49 21.38 -51.93
N PRO A 319 -11.68 21.61 -52.99
CA PRO A 319 -12.07 21.19 -54.32
C PRO A 319 -12.03 19.68 -54.44
N LEU A 320 -13.13 19.07 -54.86
CA LEU A 320 -13.25 17.64 -55.14
C LEU A 320 -13.30 17.42 -56.66
N PRO A 321 -12.86 16.23 -57.18
CA PRO A 321 -13.08 15.86 -58.55
C PRO A 321 -14.58 15.67 -58.84
N GLU A 322 -14.97 15.60 -60.14
CA GLU A 322 -16.36 15.60 -60.62
C GLU A 322 -17.27 14.56 -59.95
N ASN A 323 -16.72 13.40 -59.56
CA ASN A 323 -17.43 12.33 -58.84
C ASN A 323 -16.98 12.19 -57.38
N GLY A 324 -16.28 13.21 -56.86
CA GLY A 324 -15.80 13.20 -55.47
C GLY A 324 -16.87 13.62 -54.48
N ASP A 325 -16.93 12.89 -53.38
CA ASP A 325 -17.80 13.21 -52.24
C ASP A 325 -16.98 13.23 -50.93
N LEU A 326 -17.32 14.14 -50.06
CA LEU A 326 -16.71 14.27 -48.72
C LEU A 326 -17.77 14.02 -47.67
N GLY A 327 -17.54 13.03 -46.83
CA GLY A 327 -18.41 12.75 -45.74
C GLY A 327 -17.69 12.76 -44.37
N ILE A 328 -18.49 12.72 -43.35
CA ILE A 328 -18.03 12.62 -41.98
C ILE A 328 -18.53 11.29 -41.42
N VAL A 329 -17.63 10.49 -40.86
CA VAL A 329 -17.99 9.35 -40.02
C VAL A 329 -17.94 9.81 -38.59
N GLN A 330 -19.09 9.78 -37.96
CA GLN A 330 -19.19 10.01 -36.51
C GLN A 330 -19.91 8.80 -35.90
N ALA A 331 -19.29 8.19 -34.92
CA ALA A 331 -19.94 7.10 -34.18
C ALA A 331 -20.99 7.65 -33.20
N ASP A 332 -22.05 6.88 -32.96
CA ASP A 332 -23.01 7.21 -31.92
C ASP A 332 -22.39 7.07 -30.52
N PRO A 333 -22.76 7.92 -29.56
CA PRO A 333 -22.24 7.85 -28.20
C PRO A 333 -22.46 6.49 -27.57
N ASN A 334 -21.39 5.86 -27.06
CA ASN A 334 -21.49 4.62 -26.28
C ASN A 334 -21.99 4.95 -24.86
N THR A 335 -23.26 4.74 -24.58
CA THR A 335 -23.87 4.99 -23.28
C THR A 335 -23.60 3.89 -22.27
N LEU A 336 -23.28 2.65 -22.71
CA LEU A 336 -23.11 1.50 -21.84
C LEU A 336 -22.00 1.67 -20.80
N ALA A 337 -20.84 2.17 -21.21
CA ALA A 337 -19.72 2.42 -20.28
C ALA A 337 -20.11 3.46 -19.24
N ARG A 338 -20.82 4.53 -19.64
CA ARG A 338 -21.32 5.58 -18.75
C ARG A 338 -22.34 5.04 -17.75
N GLU A 339 -23.26 4.20 -18.18
CA GLU A 339 -24.27 3.56 -17.31
C GLU A 339 -23.61 2.61 -16.32
N ALA A 340 -22.67 1.76 -16.77
CA ALA A 340 -21.90 0.87 -15.91
C ALA A 340 -21.08 1.64 -14.85
N MET A 341 -20.49 2.79 -15.22
CA MET A 341 -19.81 3.67 -14.27
C MET A 341 -20.77 4.23 -13.23
N LYS A 342 -21.94 4.71 -13.68
CA LYS A 342 -22.97 5.24 -12.77
C LYS A 342 -23.45 4.20 -11.78
N ASP A 343 -23.75 3.00 -12.22
CA ASP A 343 -24.17 1.89 -11.36
C ASP A 343 -23.12 1.52 -10.32
N LYS A 344 -21.84 1.46 -10.74
CA LYS A 344 -20.74 1.20 -9.80
C LYS A 344 -20.56 2.36 -8.82
N TRP A 345 -20.73 3.59 -9.27
CA TRP A 345 -20.65 4.77 -8.41
C TRP A 345 -21.73 4.75 -7.32
N GLU A 346 -22.98 4.44 -7.67
CA GLU A 346 -24.07 4.33 -6.69
C GLU A 346 -23.78 3.19 -5.68
N LYS A 347 -23.31 2.04 -6.16
CA LYS A 347 -22.91 0.94 -5.26
C LYS A 347 -21.74 1.31 -4.34
N MET A 348 -20.75 2.07 -4.82
CA MET A 348 -19.66 2.53 -3.96
C MET A 348 -20.16 3.45 -2.85
N LYS A 349 -21.12 4.33 -3.13
CA LYS A 349 -21.78 5.16 -2.11
C LYS A 349 -22.53 4.32 -1.07
N GLU A 350 -23.26 3.30 -1.50
CA GLU A 350 -23.96 2.40 -0.59
C GLU A 350 -23.01 1.63 0.32
N MET A 351 -21.80 1.34 -0.13
CA MET A 351 -20.80 0.54 0.60
C MET A 351 -20.01 1.33 1.62
N GLY A 352 -19.96 2.63 1.58
CA GLY A 352 -19.14 3.32 2.54
C GLY A 352 -18.79 4.79 2.28
N ALA A 353 -19.43 5.41 1.35
CA ALA A 353 -19.27 6.83 1.15
C ALA A 353 -20.30 7.65 1.94
#